data_b72340cecbc8a7cbd6227279a11ea52c
#
_entry.id   b72340cecbc8a7cbd6227279a11ea52c
#
_cell.length_a   1.000
_cell.length_b   1.000
_cell.length_c   1.000
_cell.angle_alpha   90.00
_cell.angle_beta   90.00
_cell.angle_gamma   90.00
#
_symmetry.space_group_name_H-M   'P 1'
#
loop_
_entity.id
_entity.type
_entity.pdbx_description
1 polymer ?
#
loop_
_entity_poly.entity_id
_entity_poly.type
_entity_poly.pdbx_seq_one_letter_code
_entity_poly.pdbx_strand_id
1 'polypeptide(L)'
;LAFRDGLGSASGFESFQMREFEILLGLDNDDRIGGMDPLSSFRRMAEGDERSAAMLARLEDALSQPSLYESMMNWVERTPIMGSSYGSEGDAENVRAYIEAHLEAHRAVCEEAAERSTGWGAGDPSKMVARMAAAHDGAVSFLMPEGEISRARAGLLFIESYRELPLLTWPRTLIDAIVELEESMVKWRHSHARMVERIMGRRIGTGGTSGVDYLDATSQYRIFKDLWGIRTILVKPEKRPALKNAEFYGY
;
A
#
# COMPACT_ATOMS: atom_id res chain seq x y z
N LEU A 1 17.02 7.87 -28.03
CA LEU A 1 17.32 9.13 -28.75
C LEU A 1 16.33 10.23 -28.37
N ALA A 2 15.02 9.96 -28.40
CA ALA A 2 13.98 10.90 -27.96
C ALA A 2 14.17 11.38 -26.50
N PHE A 3 14.72 10.53 -25.63
CA PHE A 3 14.98 10.84 -24.23
C PHE A 3 16.13 11.86 -24.04
N ARG A 4 17.10 11.87 -24.92
CA ARG A 4 18.23 12.81 -24.87
C ARG A 4 17.84 14.23 -25.30
N ASP A 5 16.94 14.34 -26.26
CA ASP A 5 16.45 15.62 -26.78
C ASP A 5 15.36 16.22 -25.92
N GLY A 6 14.74 15.38 -25.04
CA GLY A 6 13.71 15.77 -24.09
C GLY A 6 14.18 16.38 -22.77
N LEU A 7 15.50 16.42 -22.51
CA LEU A 7 16.05 16.95 -21.26
C LEU A 7 15.88 18.47 -21.06
N GLY A 8 15.35 19.20 -22.04
CA GLY A 8 15.01 20.62 -21.92
C GLY A 8 13.53 20.85 -21.55
N SER A 9 12.64 20.76 -22.53
CA SER A 9 11.23 21.07 -22.36
C SER A 9 10.30 19.85 -22.22
N ALA A 10 10.70 18.67 -22.74
CA ALA A 10 9.90 17.46 -22.63
C ALA A 10 9.95 16.83 -21.22
N SER A 11 11.05 17.02 -20.47
CA SER A 11 11.16 16.50 -19.11
C SER A 11 10.13 17.11 -18.15
N GLY A 12 9.74 18.38 -18.36
CA GLY A 12 8.68 19.02 -17.62
C GLY A 12 7.34 18.34 -17.87
N PHE A 13 6.99 18.09 -19.12
CA PHE A 13 5.72 17.46 -19.50
C PHE A 13 5.59 16.02 -18.96
N GLU A 14 6.61 15.21 -19.08
CA GLU A 14 6.64 13.85 -18.53
C GLU A 14 6.52 13.85 -17.00
N SER A 15 7.11 14.84 -16.31
CA SER A 15 7.00 15.00 -14.88
C SER A 15 5.56 15.33 -14.44
N PHE A 16 4.84 16.18 -15.18
CA PHE A 16 3.43 16.46 -14.92
C PHE A 16 2.56 15.21 -15.09
N GLN A 17 2.73 14.46 -16.18
CA GLN A 17 1.97 13.25 -16.44
C GLN A 17 2.23 12.18 -15.38
N MET A 18 3.48 11.98 -14.99
CA MET A 18 3.80 11.02 -13.94
C MET A 18 3.22 11.44 -12.59
N ARG A 19 3.25 12.74 -12.28
CA ARG A 19 2.66 13.25 -11.05
C ARG A 19 1.14 13.09 -11.03
N GLU A 20 0.46 13.38 -12.12
CA GLU A 20 -0.98 13.11 -12.27
C GLU A 20 -1.29 11.63 -12.00
N PHE A 21 -0.52 10.74 -12.60
CA PHE A 21 -0.68 9.29 -12.40
C PHE A 21 -0.48 8.88 -10.93
N GLU A 22 0.58 9.36 -10.28
CA GLU A 22 0.84 9.10 -8.86
C GLU A 22 -0.31 9.58 -7.95
N ILE A 23 -0.85 10.78 -8.22
CA ILE A 23 -2.00 11.34 -7.49
C ILE A 23 -3.23 10.45 -7.67
N LEU A 24 -3.57 10.09 -8.90
CA LEU A 24 -4.71 9.23 -9.20
C LEU A 24 -4.59 7.83 -8.58
N LEU A 25 -3.37 7.33 -8.38
CA LEU A 25 -3.16 6.08 -7.64
C LEU A 25 -3.32 6.25 -6.13
N GLY A 26 -3.09 7.43 -5.57
CA GLY A 26 -3.19 7.73 -4.15
C GLY A 26 -1.85 7.93 -3.44
N LEU A 27 -0.79 8.31 -4.16
CA LEU A 27 0.46 8.71 -3.52
C LEU A 27 0.28 10.08 -2.89
N ASP A 28 0.12 10.07 -1.58
CA ASP A 28 -0.07 11.26 -0.77
C ASP A 28 1.21 12.10 -0.64
N ASN A 29 1.02 13.38 -0.33
CA ASN A 29 2.09 14.36 -0.15
C ASN A 29 2.94 14.06 1.09
N ASP A 30 2.33 13.58 2.16
CA ASP A 30 2.97 13.27 3.43
C ASP A 30 3.95 12.09 3.33
N ASP A 31 3.77 11.25 2.32
CA ASP A 31 4.67 10.12 2.04
C ASP A 31 5.96 10.53 1.31
N ARG A 32 6.09 11.79 0.90
CA ARG A 32 7.27 12.26 0.18
C ARG A 32 8.42 12.63 1.09
N ILE A 33 9.62 12.23 0.67
CA ILE A 33 10.86 12.60 1.35
C ILE A 33 10.99 14.13 1.41
N GLY A 34 11.05 14.67 2.63
CA GLY A 34 11.33 16.09 2.88
C GLY A 34 10.12 16.99 3.06
N GLY A 35 8.88 16.49 3.09
CA GLY A 35 7.67 17.28 3.40
C GLY A 35 7.43 18.48 2.46
N MET A 36 7.97 18.43 1.23
CA MET A 36 7.78 19.51 0.25
C MET A 36 6.39 19.39 -0.40
N ASP A 37 5.69 20.53 -0.52
CA ASP A 37 4.50 20.61 -1.36
C ASP A 37 4.83 20.09 -2.78
N PRO A 38 4.23 18.96 -3.20
CA PRO A 38 4.56 18.30 -4.46
C PRO A 38 4.14 19.12 -5.67
N LEU A 39 3.28 20.13 -5.51
CA LEU A 39 2.87 21.00 -6.58
C LEU A 39 3.70 22.30 -6.64
N SER A 40 4.52 22.61 -5.64
CA SER A 40 5.27 23.87 -5.60
C SER A 40 6.18 24.06 -6.82
N SER A 41 6.86 23.01 -7.28
CA SER A 41 7.69 23.05 -8.48
C SER A 41 6.85 23.22 -9.75
N PHE A 42 5.69 22.56 -9.80
CA PHE A 42 4.77 22.63 -10.94
C PHE A 42 4.10 24.00 -11.04
N ARG A 43 3.71 24.62 -9.91
CA ARG A 43 3.20 25.99 -9.87
C ARG A 43 4.23 26.97 -10.43
N ARG A 44 5.50 26.82 -10.03
CA ARG A 44 6.57 27.66 -10.57
C ARG A 44 6.80 27.44 -12.07
N MET A 45 6.69 26.21 -12.55
CA MET A 45 6.81 25.89 -13.99
C MET A 45 5.63 26.46 -14.79
N ALA A 46 4.46 26.59 -14.18
CA ALA A 46 3.26 27.14 -14.80
C ALA A 46 3.29 28.67 -14.92
N GLU A 47 4.19 29.36 -14.19
CA GLU A 47 4.34 30.82 -14.29
C GLU A 47 4.86 31.20 -15.68
N GLY A 48 4.01 31.87 -16.47
CA GLY A 48 4.38 32.39 -17.80
C GLY A 48 4.34 31.37 -18.95
N ASP A 49 3.88 30.13 -18.70
CA ASP A 49 3.69 29.11 -19.74
C ASP A 49 2.28 28.53 -19.71
N GLU A 50 1.48 28.86 -20.73
CA GLU A 50 0.07 28.43 -20.84
C GLU A 50 -0.08 26.89 -20.84
N ARG A 51 0.86 26.17 -21.46
CA ARG A 51 0.82 24.71 -21.51
C ARG A 51 1.06 24.10 -20.14
N SER A 52 2.04 24.59 -19.39
CA SER A 52 2.33 24.17 -18.03
C SER A 52 1.19 24.54 -17.07
N ALA A 53 0.53 25.69 -17.27
CA ALA A 53 -0.66 26.09 -16.52
C ALA A 53 -1.84 25.13 -16.74
N ALA A 54 -2.07 24.70 -17.99
CA ALA A 54 -3.09 23.70 -18.30
C ALA A 54 -2.78 22.33 -17.66
N MET A 55 -1.50 21.93 -17.60
CA MET A 55 -1.09 20.70 -16.92
C MET A 55 -1.24 20.81 -15.40
N LEU A 56 -0.92 21.94 -14.79
CA LEU A 56 -1.16 22.19 -13.37
C LEU A 56 -2.63 22.07 -13.01
N ALA A 57 -3.52 22.65 -13.81
CA ALA A 57 -4.97 22.53 -13.60
C ALA A 57 -5.44 21.07 -13.59
N ARG A 58 -4.85 20.21 -14.44
CA ARG A 58 -5.13 18.76 -14.42
C ARG A 58 -4.64 18.09 -13.15
N LEU A 59 -3.48 18.48 -12.61
CA LEU A 59 -3.00 17.93 -11.34
C LEU A 59 -3.91 18.34 -10.17
N GLU A 60 -4.39 19.59 -10.17
CA GLU A 60 -5.31 20.10 -9.16
C GLU A 60 -6.69 19.42 -9.27
N ASP A 61 -7.18 19.16 -10.48
CA ASP A 61 -8.38 18.37 -10.71
C ASP A 61 -8.21 16.92 -10.19
N ALA A 62 -7.10 16.27 -10.52
CA ALA A 62 -6.79 14.92 -10.04
C ALA A 62 -6.75 14.83 -8.51
N LEU A 63 -6.23 15.85 -7.82
CA LEU A 63 -6.23 15.91 -6.34
C LEU A 63 -7.64 16.05 -5.75
N SER A 64 -8.62 16.51 -6.52
CA SER A 64 -10.02 16.64 -6.08
C SER A 64 -10.82 15.34 -6.27
N GLN A 65 -10.30 14.38 -7.01
CA GLN A 65 -10.95 13.10 -7.28
C GLN A 65 -10.53 12.02 -6.27
N PRO A 66 -11.42 11.05 -5.98
CA PRO A 66 -11.01 9.88 -5.21
C PRO A 66 -9.90 9.11 -5.94
N SER A 67 -8.82 8.84 -5.23
CA SER A 67 -7.73 8.02 -5.74
C SER A 67 -8.13 6.54 -5.89
N LEU A 68 -7.34 5.78 -6.65
CA LEU A 68 -7.53 4.33 -6.75
C LEU A 68 -7.38 3.66 -5.38
N TYR A 69 -6.44 4.14 -4.54
CA TYR A 69 -6.28 3.64 -3.17
C TYR A 69 -7.54 3.85 -2.32
N GLU A 70 -8.09 5.06 -2.30
CA GLU A 70 -9.33 5.36 -1.58
C GLU A 70 -10.52 4.56 -2.12
N SER A 71 -10.63 4.46 -3.45
CA SER A 71 -11.68 3.68 -4.10
C SER A 71 -11.58 2.19 -3.74
N MET A 72 -10.36 1.63 -3.69
CA MET A 72 -10.09 0.27 -3.24
C MET A 72 -10.48 0.08 -1.77
N MET A 73 -10.05 0.99 -0.88
CA MET A 73 -10.37 0.90 0.56
C MET A 73 -11.87 0.98 0.81
N ASN A 74 -12.57 1.91 0.16
CA ASN A 74 -14.03 2.03 0.22
C ASN A 74 -14.76 0.80 -0.34
N TRP A 75 -14.15 0.12 -1.31
CA TRP A 75 -14.72 -1.11 -1.87
C TRP A 75 -14.51 -2.30 -0.94
N VAL A 76 -13.30 -2.54 -0.44
CA VAL A 76 -13.01 -3.68 0.45
C VAL A 76 -13.70 -3.55 1.81
N GLU A 77 -14.01 -2.34 2.27
CA GLU A 77 -14.81 -2.10 3.46
C GLU A 77 -16.16 -2.81 3.40
N ARG A 78 -16.75 -2.93 2.21
CA ARG A 78 -18.06 -3.58 1.98
C ARG A 78 -17.98 -5.09 1.85
N THR A 79 -16.79 -5.69 1.99
CA THR A 79 -16.62 -7.15 1.96
C THR A 79 -17.47 -7.82 3.04
N PRO A 80 -18.33 -8.79 2.70
CA PRO A 80 -19.01 -9.60 3.70
C PRO A 80 -17.99 -10.40 4.53
N ILE A 81 -18.14 -10.37 5.86
CA ILE A 81 -17.23 -11.05 6.79
C ILE A 81 -18.03 -12.03 7.65
N MET A 82 -17.57 -13.28 7.73
CA MET A 82 -18.20 -14.34 8.53
C MET A 82 -19.70 -14.52 8.27
N GLY A 83 -20.11 -14.32 7.00
CA GLY A 83 -21.49 -14.50 6.55
C GLY A 83 -22.42 -13.32 6.87
N SER A 84 -21.91 -12.19 7.31
CA SER A 84 -22.68 -10.95 7.45
C SER A 84 -22.36 -9.97 6.32
N SER A 85 -23.39 -9.33 5.78
CA SER A 85 -23.25 -8.25 4.81
C SER A 85 -22.90 -6.93 5.51
N TYR A 86 -22.15 -6.07 4.84
CA TYR A 86 -21.79 -4.75 5.34
C TYR A 86 -23.02 -3.95 5.80
N GLY A 87 -22.98 -3.46 7.03
CA GLY A 87 -24.04 -2.64 7.62
C GLY A 87 -25.33 -3.39 7.97
N SER A 88 -25.36 -4.73 7.85
CA SER A 88 -26.49 -5.54 8.34
C SER A 88 -26.49 -5.62 9.87
N GLU A 89 -27.62 -6.01 10.43
CA GLU A 89 -27.73 -6.26 11.88
C GLU A 89 -26.71 -7.33 12.31
N GLY A 90 -25.94 -7.02 13.36
CA GLY A 90 -24.89 -7.90 13.86
C GLY A 90 -23.56 -7.91 13.04
N ASP A 91 -23.42 -7.10 11.96
CA ASP A 91 -22.17 -7.04 11.18
C ASP A 91 -21.00 -6.58 12.03
N ALA A 92 -21.18 -5.52 12.82
CA ALA A 92 -20.11 -4.97 13.65
C ALA A 92 -19.60 -5.99 14.69
N GLU A 93 -20.50 -6.76 15.31
CA GLU A 93 -20.17 -7.83 16.27
C GLU A 93 -19.44 -8.99 15.58
N ASN A 94 -19.88 -9.39 14.38
CA ASN A 94 -19.21 -10.43 13.59
C ASN A 94 -17.81 -10.03 13.18
N VAL A 95 -17.63 -8.79 12.72
CA VAL A 95 -16.31 -8.24 12.37
C VAL A 95 -15.40 -8.19 13.59
N ARG A 96 -15.90 -7.71 14.72
CA ARG A 96 -15.14 -7.67 15.97
C ARG A 96 -14.70 -9.06 16.39
N ALA A 97 -15.62 -10.02 16.46
CA ALA A 97 -15.31 -11.40 16.82
C ALA A 97 -14.29 -12.04 15.87
N TYR A 98 -14.37 -11.74 14.57
CA TYR A 98 -13.41 -12.21 13.58
C TYR A 98 -12.00 -11.63 13.82
N ILE A 99 -11.89 -10.32 14.04
CA ILE A 99 -10.60 -9.66 14.27
C ILE A 99 -9.97 -10.13 15.59
N GLU A 100 -10.75 -10.23 16.66
CA GLU A 100 -10.26 -10.74 17.95
C GLU A 100 -9.75 -12.19 17.83
N ALA A 101 -10.49 -13.06 17.15
CA ALA A 101 -10.07 -14.45 16.91
C ALA A 101 -8.83 -14.54 16.02
N HIS A 102 -8.69 -13.67 15.01
CA HIS A 102 -7.51 -13.61 14.17
C HIS A 102 -6.27 -13.13 14.96
N LEU A 103 -6.41 -12.08 15.77
CA LEU A 103 -5.33 -11.57 16.61
C LEU A 103 -4.88 -12.61 17.65
N GLU A 104 -5.81 -13.38 18.23
CA GLU A 104 -5.45 -14.50 19.11
C GLU A 104 -4.63 -15.57 18.37
N ALA A 105 -5.08 -15.96 17.17
CA ALA A 105 -4.34 -16.91 16.33
C ALA A 105 -2.96 -16.37 15.94
N HIS A 106 -2.86 -15.08 15.61
CA HIS A 106 -1.60 -14.43 15.27
C HIS A 106 -0.65 -14.39 16.48
N ARG A 107 -1.16 -14.12 17.70
CA ARG A 107 -0.39 -14.16 18.94
C ARG A 107 0.20 -15.54 19.15
N ALA A 108 -0.61 -16.58 19.06
CA ALA A 108 -0.14 -17.97 19.21
C ALA A 108 0.95 -18.34 18.20
N VAL A 109 0.83 -17.87 16.93
CA VAL A 109 1.87 -18.07 15.91
C VAL A 109 3.18 -17.36 16.27
N CYS A 110 3.10 -16.14 16.82
CA CYS A 110 4.28 -15.41 17.28
C CYS A 110 4.97 -16.10 18.45
N GLU A 111 4.21 -16.59 19.44
CA GLU A 111 4.72 -17.34 20.59
C GLU A 111 5.42 -18.64 20.14
N GLU A 112 4.79 -19.44 19.28
CA GLU A 112 5.41 -20.65 18.73
C GLU A 112 6.67 -20.35 17.90
N ALA A 113 6.72 -19.21 17.19
CA ALA A 113 7.91 -18.80 16.45
C ALA A 113 9.05 -18.41 17.39
N ALA A 114 8.74 -17.73 18.50
CA ALA A 114 9.71 -17.41 19.53
C ALA A 114 10.32 -18.68 20.17
N GLU A 115 9.48 -19.64 20.56
CA GLU A 115 9.90 -20.92 21.16
C GLU A 115 10.79 -21.72 20.20
N ARG A 116 10.42 -21.86 18.95
CA ARG A 116 11.21 -22.59 17.93
C ARG A 116 12.57 -21.97 17.69
N SER A 117 12.67 -20.66 17.73
CA SER A 117 13.92 -19.93 17.50
C SER A 117 14.94 -20.19 18.61
N THR A 118 14.51 -20.49 19.84
CA THR A 118 15.43 -20.84 20.96
C THR A 118 16.15 -22.16 20.74
N GLY A 119 15.54 -23.07 19.95
CA GLY A 119 16.12 -24.41 19.67
C GLY A 119 17.20 -24.45 18.59
N TRP A 120 17.36 -23.40 17.77
CA TRP A 120 18.24 -23.40 16.59
C TRP A 120 19.56 -22.65 16.79
N GLY A 121 19.87 -22.18 18.02
CA GLY A 121 21.14 -21.53 18.34
C GLY A 121 21.37 -20.16 17.67
N ALA A 122 20.34 -19.58 17.08
CA ALA A 122 20.41 -18.33 16.35
C ALA A 122 20.05 -17.12 17.22
N GLY A 123 21.03 -16.62 17.98
CA GLY A 123 20.90 -15.33 18.66
C GLY A 123 20.35 -15.38 20.10
N ASP A 124 20.13 -14.22 20.66
CA ASP A 124 19.61 -14.04 22.02
C ASP A 124 18.09 -14.34 22.06
N PRO A 125 17.64 -15.36 22.81
CA PRO A 125 16.23 -15.73 22.91
C PRO A 125 15.32 -14.56 23.35
N SER A 126 15.82 -13.69 24.24
CA SER A 126 15.05 -12.56 24.75
C SER A 126 14.73 -11.55 23.65
N LYS A 127 15.64 -11.33 22.71
CA LYS A 127 15.44 -10.46 21.54
C LYS A 127 14.40 -11.04 20.59
N MET A 128 14.35 -12.36 20.43
CA MET A 128 13.36 -13.00 19.58
C MET A 128 11.95 -12.88 20.18
N VAL A 129 11.81 -13.15 21.49
CA VAL A 129 10.55 -12.97 22.22
C VAL A 129 10.06 -11.52 22.06
N ALA A 130 10.94 -10.54 22.33
CA ALA A 130 10.58 -9.12 22.18
C ALA A 130 10.18 -8.76 20.74
N ARG A 131 10.87 -9.33 19.74
CA ARG A 131 10.54 -9.11 18.31
C ARG A 131 9.18 -9.71 17.95
N MET A 132 8.85 -10.88 18.43
CA MET A 132 7.56 -11.52 18.16
C MET A 132 6.41 -10.81 18.88
N ALA A 133 6.62 -10.34 20.11
CA ALA A 133 5.67 -9.49 20.81
C ALA A 133 5.41 -8.18 20.03
N ALA A 134 6.46 -7.48 19.61
CA ALA A 134 6.34 -6.28 18.81
C ALA A 134 5.65 -6.52 17.46
N ALA A 135 5.83 -7.70 16.84
CA ALA A 135 5.11 -8.07 15.62
C ALA A 135 3.60 -8.23 15.87
N HIS A 136 3.23 -8.83 17.01
CA HIS A 136 1.82 -8.93 17.40
C HIS A 136 1.21 -7.55 17.72
N ASP A 137 1.91 -6.71 18.50
CA ASP A 137 1.47 -5.34 18.80
C ASP A 137 1.28 -4.51 17.52
N GLY A 138 2.17 -4.71 16.55
CA GLY A 138 2.05 -4.12 15.22
C GLY A 138 0.80 -4.59 14.47
N ALA A 139 0.44 -5.88 14.56
CA ALA A 139 -0.79 -6.40 13.98
C ALA A 139 -2.04 -5.82 14.64
N VAL A 140 -2.03 -5.68 15.97
CA VAL A 140 -3.13 -5.02 16.73
C VAL A 140 -3.28 -3.57 16.25
N SER A 141 -2.21 -2.78 16.28
CA SER A 141 -2.24 -1.38 15.87
C SER A 141 -2.66 -1.20 14.40
N PHE A 142 -2.29 -2.14 13.53
CA PHE A 142 -2.67 -2.11 12.13
C PHE A 142 -4.15 -2.40 11.92
N LEU A 143 -4.72 -3.40 12.58
CA LEU A 143 -6.14 -3.75 12.44
C LEU A 143 -7.06 -2.84 13.26
N MET A 144 -6.55 -2.28 14.36
CA MET A 144 -7.28 -1.45 15.30
C MET A 144 -6.54 -0.13 15.54
N PRO A 145 -6.41 0.73 14.51
CA PRO A 145 -5.83 2.06 14.71
C PRO A 145 -6.66 2.83 15.73
N GLU A 146 -5.96 3.51 16.67
CA GLU A 146 -6.60 4.28 17.75
C GLU A 146 -7.60 3.48 18.62
N GLY A 147 -7.48 2.13 18.62
CA GLY A 147 -8.37 1.23 19.33
C GLY A 147 -9.67 0.88 18.60
N GLU A 148 -9.92 1.44 17.42
CA GLU A 148 -11.10 1.19 16.60
C GLU A 148 -10.77 0.21 15.44
N ILE A 149 -11.67 -0.72 15.17
CA ILE A 149 -11.47 -1.69 14.08
C ILE A 149 -11.57 -0.98 12.72
N SER A 150 -10.51 -1.07 11.91
CA SER A 150 -10.58 -0.67 10.52
C SER A 150 -11.35 -1.71 9.70
N ARG A 151 -12.60 -1.40 9.35
CA ARG A 151 -13.47 -2.30 8.60
C ARG A 151 -12.88 -2.65 7.22
N ALA A 152 -12.22 -1.69 6.56
CA ALA A 152 -11.54 -1.92 5.29
C ALA A 152 -10.37 -2.91 5.43
N ARG A 153 -9.52 -2.76 6.47
CA ARG A 153 -8.43 -3.72 6.75
C ARG A 153 -8.97 -5.09 7.17
N ALA A 154 -10.08 -5.13 7.88
CA ALA A 154 -10.77 -6.40 8.18
C ALA A 154 -11.26 -7.09 6.91
N GLY A 155 -11.81 -6.34 5.95
CA GLY A 155 -12.21 -6.84 4.63
C GLY A 155 -11.03 -7.40 3.83
N LEU A 156 -9.92 -6.66 3.75
CA LEU A 156 -8.68 -7.12 3.12
C LEU A 156 -8.16 -8.40 3.77
N LEU A 157 -8.10 -8.42 5.10
CA LEU A 157 -7.66 -9.60 5.86
C LEU A 157 -8.54 -10.81 5.56
N PHE A 158 -9.86 -10.61 5.48
CA PHE A 158 -10.79 -11.69 5.19
C PHE A 158 -10.59 -12.24 3.77
N ILE A 159 -10.47 -11.38 2.76
CA ILE A 159 -10.22 -11.78 1.36
C ILE A 159 -8.91 -12.57 1.27
N GLU A 160 -7.83 -12.10 1.88
CA GLU A 160 -6.52 -12.75 1.81
C GLU A 160 -6.46 -14.04 2.64
N SER A 161 -7.18 -14.11 3.76
CA SER A 161 -7.22 -15.31 4.62
C SER A 161 -8.04 -16.45 4.02
N TYR A 162 -9.10 -16.14 3.27
CA TYR A 162 -10.04 -17.14 2.72
C TYR A 162 -10.08 -17.11 1.19
N ARG A 163 -8.89 -17.09 0.59
CA ARG A 163 -8.69 -16.95 -0.88
C ARG A 163 -9.37 -18.03 -1.70
N GLU A 164 -9.69 -19.19 -1.12
CA GLU A 164 -10.33 -20.32 -1.78
C GLU A 164 -11.86 -20.17 -1.92
N LEU A 165 -12.48 -19.21 -1.21
CA LEU A 165 -13.92 -19.00 -1.25
C LEU A 165 -14.39 -18.53 -2.64
N PRO A 166 -15.39 -19.17 -3.26
CA PRO A 166 -15.87 -18.79 -4.60
C PRO A 166 -16.27 -17.31 -4.70
N LEU A 167 -17.02 -16.79 -3.72
CA LEU A 167 -17.45 -15.39 -3.69
C LEU A 167 -16.26 -14.41 -3.66
N LEU A 168 -15.11 -14.82 -3.13
CA LEU A 168 -13.92 -13.98 -3.00
C LEU A 168 -12.94 -14.08 -4.17
N THR A 169 -13.24 -14.92 -5.17
CA THR A 169 -12.36 -15.10 -6.34
C THR A 169 -12.14 -13.81 -7.10
N TRP A 170 -13.20 -13.05 -7.36
CA TRP A 170 -13.09 -11.77 -8.06
C TRP A 170 -12.37 -10.68 -7.22
N PRO A 171 -12.76 -10.46 -5.95
CA PRO A 171 -12.03 -9.57 -5.05
C PRO A 171 -10.53 -9.85 -4.99
N ARG A 172 -10.14 -11.10 -4.85
CA ARG A 172 -8.74 -11.51 -4.83
C ARG A 172 -8.03 -11.17 -6.15
N THR A 173 -8.65 -11.48 -7.29
CA THR A 173 -8.07 -11.19 -8.60
C THR A 173 -7.80 -9.69 -8.78
N LEU A 174 -8.73 -8.84 -8.30
CA LEU A 174 -8.54 -7.39 -8.35
C LEU A 174 -7.41 -6.91 -7.44
N ILE A 175 -7.31 -7.45 -6.22
CA ILE A 175 -6.21 -7.14 -5.30
C ILE A 175 -4.87 -7.57 -5.91
N ASP A 176 -4.78 -8.76 -6.49
CA ASP A 176 -3.56 -9.25 -7.13
C ASP A 176 -3.16 -8.32 -8.31
N ALA A 177 -4.12 -7.84 -9.11
CA ALA A 177 -3.86 -6.88 -10.19
C ALA A 177 -3.36 -5.52 -9.68
N ILE A 178 -3.88 -5.03 -8.55
CA ILE A 178 -3.40 -3.78 -7.91
C ILE A 178 -1.96 -3.96 -7.39
N VAL A 179 -1.64 -5.13 -6.83
CA VAL A 179 -0.26 -5.44 -6.41
C VAL A 179 0.69 -5.48 -7.61
N GLU A 180 0.29 -6.09 -8.72
CA GLU A 180 1.08 -6.10 -9.96
C GLU A 180 1.29 -4.69 -10.54
N LEU A 181 0.27 -3.84 -10.45
CA LEU A 181 0.38 -2.42 -10.83
C LEU A 181 1.44 -1.71 -9.97
N GLU A 182 1.39 -1.85 -8.64
CA GLU A 182 2.39 -1.23 -7.75
C GLU A 182 3.80 -1.76 -8.00
N GLU A 183 3.96 -3.08 -8.19
CA GLU A 183 5.26 -3.66 -8.55
C GLU A 183 5.79 -3.10 -9.87
N SER A 184 4.92 -2.88 -10.85
CA SER A 184 5.29 -2.27 -12.12
C SER A 184 5.77 -0.83 -11.95
N MET A 185 5.11 -0.06 -11.08
CA MET A 185 5.52 1.30 -10.71
C MET A 185 6.90 1.31 -10.04
N VAL A 186 7.15 0.42 -9.10
CA VAL A 186 8.46 0.30 -8.43
C VAL A 186 9.56 -0.06 -9.43
N LYS A 187 9.31 -1.03 -10.31
CA LYS A 187 10.24 -1.42 -11.39
C LYS A 187 10.53 -0.25 -12.33
N TRP A 188 9.49 0.50 -12.70
CA TRP A 188 9.64 1.69 -13.53
C TRP A 188 10.51 2.75 -12.84
N ARG A 189 10.23 3.12 -11.58
CA ARG A 189 11.03 4.10 -10.81
C ARG A 189 12.50 3.69 -10.72
N HIS A 190 12.76 2.43 -10.42
CA HIS A 190 14.12 1.91 -10.35
C HIS A 190 14.84 1.98 -11.71
N SER A 191 14.17 1.56 -12.79
CA SER A 191 14.72 1.62 -14.14
C SER A 191 14.97 3.06 -14.59
N HIS A 192 14.07 3.98 -14.24
CA HIS A 192 14.21 5.41 -14.51
C HIS A 192 15.43 5.99 -13.80
N ALA A 193 15.62 5.71 -12.51
CA ALA A 193 16.79 6.14 -11.75
C ALA A 193 18.12 5.65 -12.41
N ARG A 194 18.17 4.37 -12.79
CA ARG A 194 19.37 3.81 -13.49
C ARG A 194 19.61 4.43 -14.84
N MET A 195 18.56 4.75 -15.58
CA MET A 195 18.68 5.42 -16.88
C MET A 195 19.23 6.84 -16.72
N VAL A 196 18.70 7.61 -15.76
CA VAL A 196 19.17 8.97 -15.46
C VAL A 196 20.63 8.93 -15.00
N GLU A 197 21.03 8.00 -14.15
CA GLU A 197 22.43 7.83 -13.71
C GLU A 197 23.37 7.56 -14.90
N ARG A 198 22.95 6.73 -15.85
CA ARG A 198 23.75 6.43 -17.05
C ARG A 198 23.94 7.63 -17.98
N ILE A 199 22.97 8.53 -18.05
CA ILE A 199 22.98 9.69 -18.96
C ILE A 199 23.66 10.89 -18.33
N MET A 200 23.33 11.19 -17.08
CA MET A 200 23.73 12.43 -16.39
C MET A 200 24.77 12.20 -15.29
N GLY A 201 25.02 10.96 -14.88
CA GLY A 201 25.78 10.67 -13.68
C GLY A 201 25.06 11.20 -12.42
N ARG A 202 25.81 11.41 -11.34
CA ARG A 202 25.29 11.93 -10.06
C ARG A 202 25.33 13.46 -10.00
N ARG A 203 24.81 14.14 -11.02
CA ARG A 203 24.67 15.59 -11.04
C ARG A 203 23.39 16.03 -10.37
N ILE A 204 23.37 17.31 -9.94
CA ILE A 204 22.13 17.93 -9.41
C ILE A 204 21.08 17.91 -10.51
N GLY A 205 19.87 17.44 -10.18
CA GLY A 205 18.74 17.38 -11.10
C GLY A 205 18.21 18.77 -11.47
N THR A 206 17.55 18.88 -12.61
CA THR A 206 16.96 20.11 -13.12
C THR A 206 15.90 20.73 -12.19
N GLY A 207 15.33 19.95 -11.26
CA GLY A 207 14.39 20.39 -10.22
C GLY A 207 15.05 20.83 -8.90
N GLY A 208 16.40 20.97 -8.84
CA GLY A 208 17.12 21.34 -7.63
C GLY A 208 17.26 20.24 -6.58
N THR A 209 16.90 18.99 -6.94
CA THR A 209 17.04 17.80 -6.09
C THR A 209 18.41 17.15 -6.28
N SER A 210 18.78 16.23 -5.38
CA SER A 210 20.00 15.40 -5.49
C SER A 210 20.02 14.44 -6.70
N GLY A 211 19.12 14.64 -7.67
CA GLY A 211 19.11 13.85 -8.92
C GLY A 211 18.85 12.36 -8.67
N VAL A 212 19.84 11.51 -8.94
CA VAL A 212 19.71 10.04 -8.85
C VAL A 212 19.37 9.58 -7.43
N ASP A 213 19.96 10.20 -6.39
CA ASP A 213 19.70 9.80 -5.00
C ASP A 213 18.23 10.05 -4.61
N TYR A 214 17.62 11.13 -5.09
CA TYR A 214 16.19 11.38 -4.93
C TYR A 214 15.36 10.32 -5.67
N LEU A 215 15.71 9.97 -6.89
CA LEU A 215 14.99 8.96 -7.66
C LEU A 215 15.10 7.56 -7.01
N ASP A 216 16.28 7.20 -6.49
CA ASP A 216 16.47 5.96 -5.74
C ASP A 216 15.61 5.93 -4.46
N ALA A 217 15.54 7.05 -3.75
CA ALA A 217 14.69 7.15 -2.57
C ALA A 217 13.20 7.00 -2.92
N THR A 218 12.73 7.52 -4.07
CA THR A 218 11.33 7.36 -4.50
C THR A 218 10.96 5.92 -4.85
N SER A 219 11.92 5.03 -5.12
CA SER A 219 11.66 3.61 -5.36
C SER A 219 11.15 2.86 -4.12
N GLN A 220 11.30 3.46 -2.93
CA GLN A 220 10.82 2.90 -1.67
C GLN A 220 9.34 3.22 -1.40
N TYR A 221 8.75 4.16 -2.14
CA TYR A 221 7.35 4.52 -1.95
C TYR A 221 6.43 3.34 -2.27
N ARG A 222 5.47 3.12 -1.37
CA ARG A 222 4.35 2.20 -1.53
C ARG A 222 3.06 2.98 -1.43
N ILE A 223 2.20 2.81 -2.42
CA ILE A 223 0.89 3.45 -2.47
C ILE A 223 -0.10 2.60 -1.70
N PHE A 224 -0.14 1.31 -2.00
CA PHE A 224 -1.10 0.36 -1.43
C PHE A 224 -0.53 -0.32 -0.17
N LYS A 225 -0.14 0.48 0.81
CA LYS A 225 0.54 0.03 2.06
C LYS A 225 -0.24 -1.05 2.79
N ASP A 226 -1.56 -0.95 2.81
CA ASP A 226 -2.43 -1.90 3.51
C ASP A 226 -2.38 -3.30 2.90
N LEU A 227 -2.19 -3.42 1.56
CA LEU A 227 -2.02 -4.72 0.90
C LEU A 227 -0.73 -5.44 1.35
N TRP A 228 0.32 -4.68 1.63
CA TRP A 228 1.58 -5.24 2.16
C TRP A 228 1.47 -5.51 3.66
N GLY A 229 0.82 -4.62 4.39
CA GLY A 229 0.56 -4.77 5.83
C GLY A 229 -0.24 -6.04 6.13
N ILE A 230 -1.32 -6.29 5.40
CA ILE A 230 -2.13 -7.52 5.53
C ILE A 230 -1.30 -8.78 5.36
N ARG A 231 -0.43 -8.84 4.35
CA ARG A 231 0.42 -10.03 4.09
C ARG A 231 1.37 -10.35 5.25
N THR A 232 1.75 -9.34 6.03
CA THR A 232 2.63 -9.50 7.17
C THR A 232 1.96 -10.18 8.35
N ILE A 233 0.63 -10.04 8.48
CA ILE A 233 -0.15 -10.53 9.62
C ILE A 233 -1.01 -11.77 9.31
N LEU A 234 -0.91 -12.32 8.09
CA LEU A 234 -1.62 -13.56 7.74
C LEU A 234 -1.14 -14.72 8.59
N VAL A 235 -2.08 -15.55 9.02
CA VAL A 235 -1.81 -16.84 9.64
C VAL A 235 -2.05 -17.99 8.65
N LYS A 236 -1.44 -19.15 8.92
CA LYS A 236 -1.66 -20.34 8.09
C LYS A 236 -3.15 -20.75 8.07
N PRO A 237 -3.63 -21.36 6.97
CA PRO A 237 -5.03 -21.76 6.85
C PRO A 237 -5.54 -22.61 8.02
N GLU A 238 -4.69 -23.47 8.59
CA GLU A 238 -5.05 -24.34 9.72
C GLU A 238 -5.21 -23.60 11.04
N LYS A 239 -4.68 -22.37 11.14
CA LYS A 239 -4.70 -21.54 12.34
C LYS A 239 -5.66 -20.36 12.25
N ARG A 240 -6.24 -20.10 11.09
CA ARG A 240 -7.21 -19.00 10.92
C ARG A 240 -8.50 -19.31 11.66
N PRO A 241 -9.31 -18.30 12.04
CA PRO A 241 -10.62 -18.50 12.60
C PRO A 241 -11.50 -19.41 11.75
N ALA A 242 -12.30 -20.26 12.36
CA ALA A 242 -13.24 -21.12 11.63
C ALA A 242 -14.26 -20.27 10.88
N LEU A 243 -14.48 -20.57 9.59
CA LEU A 243 -15.45 -19.86 8.78
C LEU A 243 -16.88 -20.12 9.28
N LYS A 244 -17.64 -19.06 9.55
CA LYS A 244 -19.06 -19.15 9.79
C LYS A 244 -19.83 -19.02 8.47
N ASN A 245 -20.95 -19.75 8.35
CA ASN A 245 -21.84 -19.67 7.17
C ASN A 245 -21.12 -19.88 5.84
N ALA A 246 -20.39 -20.98 5.68
CA ALA A 246 -19.65 -21.30 4.46
C ALA A 246 -20.52 -21.24 3.19
N GLU A 247 -21.78 -21.66 3.30
CA GLU A 247 -22.78 -21.62 2.22
C GLU A 247 -23.02 -20.22 1.66
N PHE A 248 -22.87 -19.17 2.50
CA PHE A 248 -22.96 -17.77 2.06
C PHE A 248 -21.91 -17.43 1.00
N TYR A 249 -20.77 -18.10 1.01
CA TYR A 249 -19.65 -17.86 0.10
C TYR A 249 -19.63 -18.82 -1.10
N GLY A 250 -20.71 -19.57 -1.30
CA GLY A 250 -20.87 -20.45 -2.45
C GLY A 250 -20.22 -21.83 -2.33
N TYR A 251 -20.06 -22.32 -1.12
CA TYR A 251 -19.70 -23.71 -0.82
C TYR A 251 -20.92 -24.59 -0.67
#